data_51ba82fbc7f09897e7abcf3db327069c
#
_entry.id   51ba82fbc7f09897e7abcf3db327069c
#
_cell.length_a   1.000
_cell.length_b   1.000
_cell.length_c   1.000
_cell.angle_alpha   90.00
_cell.angle_beta   90.00
_cell.angle_gamma   90.00
#
_symmetry.space_group_name_H-M   'P 1'
#
loop_
_entity.id
_entity.type
_entity.pdbx_description
1 polymer ?
#
loop_
_entity_poly.entity_id
_entity_poly.type
_entity_poly.pdbx_seq_one_letter_code
_entity_poly.pdbx_strand_id
1 'polypeptide(L)'
;MPTKRARRCRVAHRSPVADAGNPPASATGYCSLPSVSNMELSSVVKPANKRQPIRFPPVCAFRRMSRGNFSLGAEFVALTKEILMVVQLSLETDDIAPTAESASGARVFAPDLAYRLMSIVNVIFHGDPAKGNDWVLIDTGLPTSKNTIVETAEARFGRNTRPSAIVMTHAHFDHAGSLEGLAEHWDVPVYAHPLEFPYLNGQASYPPADAFVGGGAMALLSPLFPRSPVDVGRWLKMLPPDRSVPAMPGWEWLHTPGHTPGHISLWRESDRTLIAGDAIVTTGQESVYEVMTQKPEMHGPPRYLTPDWDEAERSVVMLASLEPELVITGHGQPVRGEHMRARLHELAANFSAIAVPGGRPYALDPAKPGKSGNDAYR
;
A
#
# COMPACT_ATOMS: atom_id res chain seq x y z
N MET A 1 -6.72 -72.73 15.37
CA MET A 1 -7.13 -73.61 14.25
C MET A 1 -8.32 -73.01 13.58
N PRO A 2 -8.50 -73.13 12.25
CA PRO A 2 -7.56 -73.00 11.13
C PRO A 2 -7.99 -71.88 10.15
N THR A 3 -7.02 -71.17 9.54
CA THR A 3 -6.59 -71.16 8.12
C THR A 3 -7.61 -71.21 7.01
N LYS A 4 -7.52 -70.22 6.09
CA LYS A 4 -7.52 -70.37 4.60
C LYS A 4 -7.31 -69.00 4.01
N ARG A 5 -6.16 -68.65 3.50
CA ARG A 5 -5.43 -68.81 2.23
C ARG A 5 -6.23 -68.58 0.94
N ALA A 6 -5.68 -67.61 0.18
CA ALA A 6 -5.47 -67.54 -1.28
C ALA A 6 -6.64 -66.93 -2.09
N ARG A 7 -6.42 -66.07 -3.07
CA ARG A 7 -5.58 -66.22 -4.29
C ARG A 7 -5.33 -64.88 -4.98
N ARG A 8 -4.14 -64.83 -5.58
CA ARG A 8 -3.70 -63.83 -6.58
C ARG A 8 -4.47 -64.05 -7.89
N CYS A 9 -4.73 -62.96 -8.63
CA CYS A 9 -4.78 -63.01 -10.09
C CYS A 9 -4.01 -61.80 -10.63
N ARG A 10 -2.90 -62.10 -11.31
CA ARG A 10 -2.20 -61.22 -12.24
C ARG A 10 -2.86 -61.42 -13.61
N VAL A 11 -3.10 -60.32 -14.32
CA VAL A 11 -3.20 -60.34 -15.79
C VAL A 11 -2.39 -59.19 -16.32
N ALA A 12 -1.36 -59.55 -17.09
CA ALA A 12 -0.56 -58.68 -17.91
C ALA A 12 -1.09 -58.76 -19.35
N HIS A 13 -1.21 -57.66 -20.05
CA HIS A 13 -1.11 -57.58 -21.52
C HIS A 13 -0.71 -56.14 -21.91
N ARG A 14 0.54 -56.00 -22.32
CA ARG A 14 1.09 -55.83 -23.67
C ARG A 14 0.59 -54.59 -24.43
N SER A 15 1.55 -53.69 -24.63
CA SER A 15 1.57 -52.64 -25.65
C SER A 15 1.56 -53.21 -27.08
N PRO A 16 1.23 -52.43 -28.08
CA PRO A 16 2.08 -52.35 -29.24
C PRO A 16 2.57 -50.95 -29.58
N VAL A 17 3.79 -50.96 -30.05
CA VAL A 17 4.54 -49.90 -30.73
C VAL A 17 4.13 -49.88 -32.20
N ALA A 18 3.96 -48.68 -32.76
CA ALA A 18 4.19 -48.32 -34.19
C ALA A 18 3.89 -46.82 -34.32
N ASP A 19 4.45 -46.04 -35.14
CA ASP A 19 5.63 -45.97 -35.98
C ASP A 19 5.73 -44.52 -36.46
N ALA A 20 6.90 -44.09 -36.83
CA ALA A 20 7.24 -42.77 -37.25
C ALA A 20 6.58 -42.32 -38.56
N GLY A 21 6.30 -41.02 -38.68
CA GLY A 21 5.95 -40.36 -39.92
C GLY A 21 6.13 -38.87 -39.82
N ASN A 22 7.20 -38.39 -40.45
CA ASN A 22 7.65 -36.99 -40.56
C ASN A 22 6.84 -36.22 -41.62
N PRO A 23 6.90 -34.90 -41.72
CA PRO A 23 5.83 -33.98 -42.19
C PRO A 23 6.00 -33.58 -43.69
N PRO A 24 5.08 -32.87 -44.26
CA PRO A 24 5.41 -31.96 -45.35
C PRO A 24 5.25 -30.49 -45.02
N ALA A 25 6.11 -29.72 -45.63
CA ALA A 25 6.34 -28.30 -45.51
C ALA A 25 5.29 -27.44 -46.21
N SER A 26 5.29 -26.17 -45.77
CA SER A 26 4.99 -24.93 -46.48
C SER A 26 3.61 -24.64 -47.05
N ALA A 27 3.02 -23.56 -46.49
CA ALA A 27 2.38 -22.53 -47.29
C ALA A 27 2.32 -21.21 -46.51
N THR A 28 3.16 -20.29 -46.99
CA THR A 28 3.12 -18.87 -46.67
C THR A 28 1.84 -18.23 -47.19
N GLY A 29 1.03 -17.71 -46.35
CA GLY A 29 -0.13 -16.88 -46.70
C GLY A 29 -0.04 -15.55 -46.00
N TYR A 30 0.53 -14.54 -46.64
CA TYR A 30 0.41 -13.13 -46.26
C TYR A 30 -1.04 -12.68 -46.47
N CYS A 31 -1.74 -12.30 -45.40
CA CYS A 31 -3.00 -11.58 -45.51
C CYS A 31 -2.73 -10.11 -45.19
N SER A 32 -2.70 -9.29 -46.22
CA SER A 32 -2.62 -7.85 -46.18
C SER A 32 -3.96 -7.27 -45.69
N LEU A 33 -3.91 -6.45 -44.65
CA LEU A 33 -5.03 -5.60 -44.23
C LEU A 33 -5.12 -4.35 -45.13
N PRO A 34 -6.33 -3.87 -45.47
CA PRO A 34 -6.49 -2.68 -46.27
C PRO A 34 -6.30 -1.40 -45.43
N SER A 35 -5.60 -0.45 -46.04
CA SER A 35 -5.47 0.93 -45.59
C SER A 35 -6.84 1.63 -45.56
N VAL A 36 -7.21 2.21 -44.41
CA VAL A 36 -8.35 3.11 -44.30
C VAL A 36 -7.84 4.53 -44.43
N SER A 37 -8.25 5.15 -45.55
CA SER A 37 -8.05 6.54 -45.86
C SER A 37 -8.87 7.47 -44.96
N ASN A 38 -8.25 8.61 -44.65
CA ASN A 38 -8.76 9.87 -44.12
C ASN A 38 -10.29 10.06 -44.19
N MET A 39 -10.92 10.18 -43.03
CA MET A 39 -12.19 10.90 -42.85
C MET A 39 -11.92 12.11 -41.97
N GLU A 40 -11.97 13.28 -42.58
CA GLU A 40 -12.07 14.58 -41.92
C GLU A 40 -13.38 14.65 -41.11
N LEU A 41 -13.26 14.81 -39.80
CA LEU A 41 -14.37 15.27 -38.95
C LEU A 41 -13.99 16.64 -38.37
N SER A 42 -14.45 17.65 -39.09
CA SER A 42 -14.55 19.01 -38.56
C SER A 42 -15.69 19.04 -37.53
N SER A 43 -15.36 19.10 -36.25
CA SER A 43 -16.28 19.55 -35.21
C SER A 43 -15.61 20.66 -34.40
N VAL A 44 -16.24 21.82 -34.52
CA VAL A 44 -15.93 23.09 -33.87
C VAL A 44 -15.95 22.91 -32.36
N VAL A 45 -14.79 22.85 -31.73
CA VAL A 45 -14.65 22.99 -30.27
C VAL A 45 -14.32 24.46 -30.00
N LYS A 46 -15.25 25.18 -29.37
CA LYS A 46 -15.01 26.52 -28.84
C LYS A 46 -13.92 26.45 -27.75
N PRO A 47 -12.92 27.33 -27.75
CA PRO A 47 -11.93 27.36 -26.71
C PRO A 47 -12.56 27.86 -25.41
N ALA A 48 -12.45 27.04 -24.35
CA ALA A 48 -12.82 27.41 -23.01
C ALA A 48 -11.85 28.48 -22.46
N ASN A 49 -12.46 29.45 -21.86
CA ASN A 49 -11.99 30.59 -21.10
C ASN A 49 -10.51 30.57 -20.64
N LYS A 50 -9.77 31.58 -21.11
CA LYS A 50 -8.44 31.93 -20.59
C LYS A 50 -8.55 32.27 -19.10
N ARG A 51 -7.95 31.47 -18.26
CA ARG A 51 -7.70 31.84 -16.86
C ARG A 51 -6.83 33.09 -16.85
N GLN A 52 -7.34 34.17 -16.27
CA GLN A 52 -6.55 35.38 -16.01
C GLN A 52 -5.45 35.04 -15.00
N PRO A 53 -4.21 35.51 -15.19
CA PRO A 53 -3.15 35.36 -14.19
C PRO A 53 -3.51 36.19 -12.96
N ILE A 54 -3.46 35.54 -11.79
CA ILE A 54 -3.57 36.19 -10.49
C ILE A 54 -2.38 37.18 -10.39
N ARG A 55 -2.66 38.49 -10.48
CA ARG A 55 -1.67 39.54 -10.24
C ARG A 55 -1.45 39.65 -8.72
N PHE A 56 -0.29 39.27 -8.27
CA PHE A 56 0.18 39.69 -6.95
C PHE A 56 0.40 41.18 -6.92
N PRO A 57 -0.03 41.89 -5.87
CA PRO A 57 0.28 43.31 -5.75
C PRO A 57 1.79 43.53 -5.58
N PRO A 58 2.36 44.62 -6.12
CA PRO A 58 3.78 44.88 -5.99
C PRO A 58 4.14 45.14 -4.53
N VAL A 59 5.27 44.56 -4.10
CA VAL A 59 5.87 44.79 -2.79
C VAL A 59 6.10 46.29 -2.64
N CYS A 60 5.32 46.92 -1.78
CA CYS A 60 5.43 48.34 -1.49
C CYS A 60 6.77 48.68 -0.88
N ALA A 61 7.39 49.67 -1.48
CA ALA A 61 8.62 50.31 -1.02
C ALA A 61 8.54 50.72 0.45
N PHE A 62 9.55 50.34 1.20
CA PHE A 62 9.77 50.77 2.58
C PHE A 62 9.90 52.33 2.63
N ARG A 63 8.85 53.00 3.02
CA ARG A 63 8.90 54.41 3.42
C ARG A 63 9.36 54.48 4.88
N ARG A 64 10.49 55.12 5.09
CA ARG A 64 11.07 55.41 6.40
C ARG A 64 10.07 56.21 7.23
N MET A 65 9.48 55.60 8.25
CA MET A 65 8.65 56.30 9.24
C MET A 65 9.36 56.32 10.59
N SER A 66 9.27 57.49 11.21
CA SER A 66 9.90 57.89 12.45
C SER A 66 9.43 57.08 13.67
N ARG A 67 10.31 57.08 14.67
CA ARG A 67 10.19 56.43 15.97
C ARG A 67 8.81 56.63 16.63
N GLY A 68 8.05 55.60 16.73
CA GLY A 68 6.90 55.44 17.62
C GLY A 68 6.96 54.01 18.20
N ASN A 69 6.82 53.91 19.52
CA ASN A 69 6.81 52.65 20.25
C ASN A 69 5.65 51.80 19.75
N PHE A 70 5.95 50.80 18.91
CA PHE A 70 4.99 49.75 18.51
C PHE A 70 5.37 48.44 19.18
N SER A 71 4.39 47.86 19.86
CA SER A 71 4.44 46.52 20.40
C SER A 71 4.41 45.52 19.25
N LEU A 72 5.58 45.21 18.67
CA LEU A 72 5.78 44.26 17.57
C LEU A 72 5.64 42.77 17.97
N GLY A 73 5.32 42.52 19.25
CA GLY A 73 5.32 41.13 19.77
C GLY A 73 4.06 40.34 19.47
N ALA A 74 2.88 40.96 19.42
CA ALA A 74 1.62 40.24 19.34
C ALA A 74 1.20 39.89 17.89
N GLU A 75 1.42 40.81 16.95
CA GLU A 75 1.09 40.56 15.54
C GLU A 75 2.06 39.60 14.85
N PHE A 76 3.36 39.63 15.22
CA PHE A 76 4.35 38.68 14.68
C PHE A 76 4.11 37.26 15.22
N VAL A 77 3.65 37.11 16.46
CA VAL A 77 3.26 35.81 17.04
C VAL A 77 1.95 35.32 16.45
N ALA A 78 1.01 36.18 16.10
CA ALA A 78 -0.21 35.81 15.40
C ALA A 78 0.06 35.36 13.95
N LEU A 79 0.90 36.10 13.21
CA LEU A 79 1.28 35.77 11.83
C LEU A 79 2.11 34.49 11.75
N THR A 80 2.98 34.22 12.73
CA THR A 80 3.72 32.95 12.80
C THR A 80 2.84 31.77 13.27
N LYS A 81 1.76 32.02 13.98
CA LYS A 81 0.78 31.00 14.32
C LYS A 81 -0.10 30.60 13.12
N GLU A 82 -0.44 31.53 12.24
CA GLU A 82 -1.19 31.20 11.01
C GLU A 82 -0.32 30.47 9.97
N ILE A 83 1.00 30.69 9.94
CA ILE A 83 1.93 30.05 9.00
C ILE A 83 2.30 28.61 9.43
N LEU A 84 1.98 28.19 10.67
CA LEU A 84 2.32 26.88 11.24
C LEU A 84 1.09 26.03 11.60
N MET A 85 -0.10 26.37 11.13
CA MET A 85 -1.22 25.42 11.21
C MET A 85 -1.05 24.37 10.10
N VAL A 86 -0.36 23.30 10.42
CA VAL A 86 -0.53 22.04 9.70
C VAL A 86 -2.03 21.76 9.70
N VAL A 87 -2.64 21.75 8.52
CA VAL A 87 -4.06 21.40 8.39
C VAL A 87 -4.20 19.95 8.85
N GLN A 88 -4.76 19.74 10.04
CA GLN A 88 -5.04 18.41 10.56
C GLN A 88 -6.42 17.98 10.10
N LEU A 89 -6.49 16.86 9.40
CA LEU A 89 -7.75 16.27 8.98
C LEU A 89 -8.25 15.30 10.06
N SER A 90 -8.78 15.87 11.13
CA SER A 90 -9.29 15.09 12.26
C SER A 90 -10.42 14.18 11.82
N LEU A 91 -10.36 12.94 12.31
CA LEU A 91 -11.43 11.95 12.25
C LEU A 91 -12.11 11.85 13.60
N GLU A 92 -13.39 11.55 13.61
CA GLU A 92 -14.19 11.44 14.82
C GLU A 92 -14.21 9.99 15.31
N THR A 93 -14.64 9.78 16.55
CA THR A 93 -14.79 8.42 17.10
C THR A 93 -15.79 7.59 16.30
N ASP A 94 -16.81 8.23 15.72
CA ASP A 94 -17.82 7.56 14.90
C ASP A 94 -17.30 7.13 13.52
N ASP A 95 -16.18 7.70 13.08
CA ASP A 95 -15.47 7.25 11.86
C ASP A 95 -14.71 5.95 12.10
N ILE A 96 -14.38 5.61 13.35
CA ILE A 96 -13.65 4.38 13.64
C ILE A 96 -14.56 3.18 13.32
N ALA A 97 -14.05 2.29 12.49
CA ALA A 97 -14.80 1.10 12.10
C ALA A 97 -15.07 0.20 13.31
N PRO A 98 -16.33 -0.16 13.58
CA PRO A 98 -16.66 -1.06 14.68
C PRO A 98 -16.07 -2.45 14.41
N THR A 99 -15.44 -3.01 15.42
CA THR A 99 -14.83 -4.34 15.35
C THR A 99 -15.20 -5.17 16.56
N ALA A 100 -15.34 -6.48 16.35
CA ALA A 100 -15.41 -7.42 17.48
C ALA A 100 -14.00 -7.89 17.81
N GLU A 101 -13.59 -7.79 19.06
CA GLU A 101 -12.33 -8.36 19.53
C GLU A 101 -12.48 -9.89 19.65
N SER A 102 -11.57 -10.61 18.99
CA SER A 102 -11.52 -12.07 19.04
C SER A 102 -10.60 -12.54 20.18
N ALA A 103 -10.76 -13.80 20.58
CA ALA A 103 -9.87 -14.43 21.57
C ALA A 103 -8.39 -14.45 21.10
N SER A 104 -8.14 -14.27 19.82
CA SER A 104 -6.80 -14.17 19.24
C SER A 104 -6.16 -12.79 19.39
N GLY A 105 -6.88 -11.81 19.93
CA GLY A 105 -6.47 -10.40 19.94
C GLY A 105 -6.57 -9.73 18.57
N ALA A 106 -7.08 -10.40 17.55
CA ALA A 106 -7.45 -9.79 16.28
C ALA A 106 -8.80 -9.08 16.39
N ARG A 107 -8.95 -7.99 15.67
CA ARG A 107 -10.19 -7.24 15.54
C ARG A 107 -10.88 -7.60 14.23
N VAL A 108 -12.13 -8.02 14.29
CA VAL A 108 -12.89 -8.60 13.18
C VAL A 108 -13.91 -7.58 12.67
N PHE A 109 -13.86 -7.26 11.36
CA PHE A 109 -14.84 -6.41 10.67
C PHE A 109 -15.97 -7.22 10.06
N ALA A 110 -15.58 -8.31 9.39
CA ALA A 110 -16.45 -9.25 8.71
C ALA A 110 -15.95 -10.67 8.97
N PRO A 111 -16.76 -11.71 8.73
CA PRO A 111 -16.32 -13.09 8.89
C PRO A 111 -15.01 -13.40 8.17
N ASP A 112 -14.80 -12.80 7.00
CA ASP A 112 -13.63 -13.00 6.15
C ASP A 112 -12.53 -11.94 6.30
N LEU A 113 -12.68 -10.95 7.20
CA LEU A 113 -11.73 -9.85 7.31
C LEU A 113 -11.47 -9.45 8.76
N ALA A 114 -10.21 -9.58 9.16
CA ALA A 114 -9.75 -9.17 10.47
C ALA A 114 -8.37 -8.51 10.36
N TYR A 115 -8.01 -7.70 11.34
CA TYR A 115 -6.65 -7.16 11.48
C TYR A 115 -6.15 -7.31 12.91
N ARG A 116 -4.84 -7.18 13.07
CA ARG A 116 -4.19 -7.05 14.37
C ARG A 116 -3.14 -5.96 14.32
N LEU A 117 -3.20 -5.05 15.26
CA LEU A 117 -2.15 -4.04 15.45
C LEU A 117 -0.92 -4.72 16.08
N MET A 118 0.20 -4.68 15.35
CA MET A 118 1.51 -5.17 15.79
C MET A 118 2.36 -3.99 16.24
N SER A 119 2.11 -3.52 17.45
CA SER A 119 2.71 -2.30 18.04
C SER A 119 2.31 -1.02 17.32
N ILE A 120 2.79 -0.78 16.13
CA ILE A 120 2.58 0.47 15.36
C ILE A 120 1.98 0.23 13.98
N VAL A 121 1.92 -1.00 13.50
CA VAL A 121 1.53 -1.37 12.13
C VAL A 121 0.44 -2.43 12.15
N ASN A 122 -0.45 -2.38 11.19
CA ASN A 122 -1.55 -3.31 11.04
C ASN A 122 -1.13 -4.50 10.15
N VAL A 123 -1.44 -5.71 10.60
CA VAL A 123 -1.35 -6.93 9.82
C VAL A 123 -2.77 -7.46 9.60
N ILE A 124 -3.10 -7.85 8.36
CA ILE A 124 -4.47 -8.16 7.98
C ILE A 124 -4.59 -9.65 7.64
N PHE A 125 -5.67 -10.27 8.10
CA PHE A 125 -6.01 -11.67 7.91
C PHE A 125 -7.30 -11.73 7.08
N HIS A 126 -7.18 -12.18 5.84
CA HIS A 126 -8.33 -12.39 4.95
C HIS A 126 -8.64 -13.87 4.84
N GLY A 127 -9.86 -14.26 5.16
CA GLY A 127 -10.38 -15.63 5.10
C GLY A 127 -11.47 -15.86 6.15
N ASP A 128 -12.48 -16.65 5.79
CA ASP A 128 -13.59 -17.00 6.66
C ASP A 128 -13.34 -18.36 7.33
N PRO A 129 -13.07 -18.40 8.64
CA PRO A 129 -12.81 -19.65 9.36
C PRO A 129 -13.94 -20.66 9.28
N ALA A 130 -15.18 -20.21 9.00
CA ALA A 130 -16.33 -21.10 8.85
C ALA A 130 -16.42 -21.77 7.49
N LYS A 131 -15.69 -21.25 6.49
CA LYS A 131 -15.70 -21.76 5.10
C LYS A 131 -14.50 -22.61 4.73
N GLY A 132 -13.58 -22.84 5.65
CA GLY A 132 -12.37 -23.63 5.42
C GLY A 132 -11.10 -22.94 5.85
N ASN A 133 -9.96 -23.52 5.46
CA ASN A 133 -8.63 -23.04 5.85
C ASN A 133 -7.95 -22.19 4.77
N ASP A 134 -8.70 -21.74 3.76
CA ASP A 134 -8.15 -20.83 2.75
C ASP A 134 -8.15 -19.40 3.29
N TRP A 135 -6.98 -18.93 3.63
CA TRP A 135 -6.78 -17.57 4.12
C TRP A 135 -5.48 -16.98 3.58
N VAL A 136 -5.39 -15.66 3.59
CA VAL A 136 -4.25 -14.89 3.12
C VAL A 136 -3.82 -13.93 4.21
N LEU A 137 -2.51 -13.81 4.40
CA LEU A 137 -1.90 -12.78 5.22
C LEU A 137 -1.53 -11.59 4.36
N ILE A 138 -1.91 -10.39 4.78
CA ILE A 138 -1.48 -9.13 4.14
C ILE A 138 -0.55 -8.41 5.12
N ASP A 139 0.68 -8.19 4.68
CA ASP A 139 1.84 -7.70 5.43
C ASP A 139 2.23 -8.59 6.63
N THR A 140 3.39 -8.33 7.21
CA THR A 140 4.00 -9.22 8.19
C THR A 140 4.56 -8.52 9.44
N GLY A 141 4.24 -7.24 9.59
CA GLY A 141 4.60 -6.48 10.78
C GLY A 141 6.10 -6.27 10.98
N LEU A 142 6.46 -5.90 12.20
CA LEU A 142 7.83 -5.68 12.65
C LEU A 142 8.65 -6.99 12.70
N PRO A 143 9.98 -6.93 12.78
CA PRO A 143 10.85 -8.11 12.91
C PRO A 143 10.51 -9.04 14.10
N THR A 144 9.81 -8.52 15.11
CA THR A 144 9.40 -9.29 16.31
C THR A 144 7.98 -9.85 16.23
N SER A 145 7.24 -9.61 15.14
CA SER A 145 5.80 -9.93 15.05
C SER A 145 5.49 -11.39 14.71
N LYS A 146 6.47 -12.18 14.24
CA LYS A 146 6.27 -13.55 13.74
C LYS A 146 5.41 -14.41 14.67
N ASN A 147 5.82 -14.57 15.94
CA ASN A 147 5.14 -15.47 16.86
C ASN A 147 3.70 -15.02 17.12
N THR A 148 3.49 -13.71 17.30
CA THR A 148 2.17 -13.14 17.50
C THR A 148 1.26 -13.34 16.28
N ILE A 149 1.82 -13.25 15.06
CA ILE A 149 1.08 -13.52 13.82
C ILE A 149 0.67 -14.99 13.74
N VAL A 150 1.59 -15.92 14.01
CA VAL A 150 1.31 -17.37 14.01
C VAL A 150 0.24 -17.71 15.06
N GLU A 151 0.37 -17.23 16.29
CA GLU A 151 -0.61 -17.44 17.37
C GLU A 151 -2.00 -16.89 16.97
N THR A 152 -2.04 -15.70 16.37
CA THR A 152 -3.28 -15.08 15.89
C THR A 152 -3.93 -15.93 14.80
N ALA A 153 -3.14 -16.39 13.84
CA ALA A 153 -3.61 -17.25 12.76
C ALA A 153 -4.16 -18.58 13.29
N GLU A 154 -3.42 -19.23 14.20
CA GLU A 154 -3.87 -20.50 14.81
C GLU A 154 -5.16 -20.33 15.64
N ALA A 155 -5.28 -19.25 16.37
CA ALA A 155 -6.48 -18.97 17.15
C ALA A 155 -7.70 -18.64 16.26
N ARG A 156 -7.47 -18.07 15.06
CA ARG A 156 -8.53 -17.72 14.13
C ARG A 156 -8.91 -18.88 13.20
N PHE A 157 -7.92 -19.58 12.63
CA PHE A 157 -8.10 -20.55 11.56
C PHE A 157 -7.81 -22.01 11.97
N GLY A 158 -7.39 -22.21 13.21
CA GLY A 158 -7.07 -23.54 13.76
C GLY A 158 -5.57 -23.83 13.87
N ARG A 159 -5.24 -24.78 14.74
CA ARG A 159 -3.84 -25.13 15.01
C ARG A 159 -3.11 -25.64 13.77
N ASN A 160 -1.84 -25.30 13.65
CA ASN A 160 -0.98 -25.63 12.52
C ASN A 160 -1.53 -25.13 11.17
N THR A 161 -2.36 -24.10 11.19
CA THR A 161 -2.85 -23.46 9.96
C THR A 161 -1.70 -22.77 9.23
N ARG A 162 -1.82 -22.69 7.91
CA ARG A 162 -0.93 -21.87 7.07
C ARG A 162 -1.76 -21.10 6.04
N PRO A 163 -1.35 -19.88 5.64
CA PRO A 163 -2.04 -19.15 4.60
C PRO A 163 -1.86 -19.83 3.24
N SER A 164 -2.77 -19.55 2.32
CA SER A 164 -2.58 -19.91 0.91
C SER A 164 -1.51 -19.03 0.23
N ALA A 165 -1.33 -17.83 0.75
CA ALA A 165 -0.32 -16.87 0.31
C ALA A 165 -0.06 -15.79 1.37
N ILE A 166 1.08 -15.12 1.25
CA ILE A 166 1.35 -13.81 1.86
C ILE A 166 1.31 -12.77 0.74
N VAL A 167 0.60 -11.67 0.93
CA VAL A 167 0.55 -10.53 0.01
C VAL A 167 1.20 -9.33 0.69
N MET A 168 2.20 -8.73 0.04
CA MET A 168 2.88 -7.55 0.55
C MET A 168 2.33 -6.30 -0.11
N THR A 169 1.97 -5.30 0.69
CA THR A 169 1.67 -3.96 0.18
C THR A 169 2.95 -3.28 -0.31
N HIS A 170 4.01 -3.37 0.46
CA HIS A 170 5.36 -2.90 0.16
C HIS A 170 6.39 -3.54 1.10
N ALA A 171 7.67 -3.17 1.01
CA ALA A 171 8.75 -3.88 1.71
C ALA A 171 9.44 -3.06 2.82
N HIS A 172 8.83 -2.02 3.39
CA HIS A 172 9.41 -1.35 4.56
C HIS A 172 9.49 -2.31 5.76
N PHE A 173 10.44 -2.03 6.68
CA PHE A 173 10.83 -2.92 7.78
C PHE A 173 9.68 -3.28 8.73
N ASP A 174 8.69 -2.44 8.85
CA ASP A 174 7.51 -2.62 9.69
C ASP A 174 6.36 -3.36 8.98
N HIS A 175 6.45 -3.55 7.67
CA HIS A 175 5.57 -4.40 6.88
C HIS A 175 6.20 -5.74 6.51
N ALA A 176 7.50 -5.76 6.20
CA ALA A 176 8.23 -6.96 5.80
C ALA A 176 9.10 -7.55 6.92
N GLY A 177 9.06 -7.00 8.13
CA GLY A 177 10.00 -7.33 9.19
C GLY A 177 9.99 -8.79 9.65
N SER A 178 8.85 -9.46 9.63
CA SER A 178 8.74 -10.88 9.96
C SER A 178 8.62 -11.79 8.73
N LEU A 179 8.74 -11.24 7.51
CA LEU A 179 8.43 -11.95 6.27
C LEU A 179 9.29 -13.18 6.04
N GLU A 180 10.62 -13.08 6.18
CA GLU A 180 11.54 -14.22 6.03
C GLU A 180 11.15 -15.36 6.97
N GLY A 181 11.00 -15.05 8.25
CA GLY A 181 10.67 -16.05 9.24
C GLY A 181 9.29 -16.68 9.05
N LEU A 182 8.30 -15.95 8.52
CA LEU A 182 6.97 -16.48 8.22
C LEU A 182 6.96 -17.29 6.92
N ALA A 183 7.68 -16.82 5.89
CA ALA A 183 7.84 -17.55 4.63
C ALA A 183 8.55 -18.89 4.84
N GLU A 184 9.58 -18.94 5.68
CA GLU A 184 10.21 -20.21 6.10
C GLU A 184 9.27 -21.11 6.90
N HIS A 185 8.52 -20.54 7.83
CA HIS A 185 7.63 -21.30 8.71
C HIS A 185 6.48 -21.97 7.97
N TRP A 186 5.87 -21.26 7.02
CA TRP A 186 4.69 -21.75 6.30
C TRP A 186 5.00 -22.36 4.94
N ASP A 187 6.14 -22.03 4.34
CA ASP A 187 6.56 -22.43 3.00
C ASP A 187 5.46 -22.16 1.94
N VAL A 188 5.03 -20.89 1.86
CA VAL A 188 3.95 -20.42 0.99
C VAL A 188 4.43 -19.31 0.05
N PRO A 189 3.77 -19.10 -1.11
CA PRO A 189 4.13 -18.01 -2.01
C PRO A 189 3.94 -16.64 -1.37
N VAL A 190 4.86 -15.72 -1.67
CA VAL A 190 4.84 -14.31 -1.30
C VAL A 190 4.57 -13.49 -2.56
N TYR A 191 3.45 -12.80 -2.61
CA TYR A 191 3.08 -11.97 -3.76
C TYR A 191 3.36 -10.51 -3.48
N ALA A 192 4.02 -9.84 -4.43
CA ALA A 192 4.32 -8.42 -4.39
C ALA A 192 4.32 -7.82 -5.79
N HIS A 193 4.29 -6.50 -5.87
CA HIS A 193 4.52 -5.78 -7.13
C HIS A 193 6.00 -5.94 -7.58
N PRO A 194 6.28 -6.10 -8.87
CA PRO A 194 7.67 -6.32 -9.35
C PRO A 194 8.67 -5.25 -8.94
N LEU A 195 8.24 -4.01 -8.76
CA LEU A 195 9.11 -2.92 -8.30
C LEU A 195 9.52 -3.03 -6.82
N GLU A 196 8.87 -3.93 -6.04
CA GLU A 196 9.28 -4.26 -4.67
C GLU A 196 10.31 -5.40 -4.61
N PHE A 197 10.49 -6.16 -5.70
CA PHE A 197 11.37 -7.33 -5.72
C PHE A 197 12.80 -7.07 -5.27
N PRO A 198 13.46 -5.97 -5.66
CA PRO A 198 14.84 -5.70 -5.20
C PRO A 198 14.95 -5.61 -3.67
N TYR A 199 13.92 -5.13 -2.99
CA TYR A 199 13.86 -4.98 -1.54
C TYR A 199 13.47 -6.28 -0.82
N LEU A 200 12.82 -7.20 -1.56
CA LEU A 200 12.33 -8.48 -1.07
C LEU A 200 13.23 -9.68 -1.43
N ASN A 201 14.28 -9.46 -2.22
CA ASN A 201 15.22 -10.51 -2.64
C ASN A 201 16.68 -10.22 -2.27
N GLY A 202 16.92 -9.35 -1.32
CA GLY A 202 18.25 -9.01 -0.82
C GLY A 202 19.09 -8.07 -1.70
N GLN A 203 18.57 -7.58 -2.84
CA GLN A 203 19.39 -6.85 -3.82
C GLN A 203 19.54 -5.36 -3.53
N ALA A 204 18.56 -4.74 -2.86
CA ALA A 204 18.57 -3.29 -2.70
C ALA A 204 17.90 -2.83 -1.39
N SER A 205 18.25 -1.63 -0.95
CA SER A 205 17.61 -0.92 0.16
C SER A 205 16.86 0.29 -0.36
N TYR A 206 15.79 0.68 0.34
CA TYR A 206 15.09 1.93 0.06
C TYR A 206 15.99 3.16 0.28
N PRO A 207 15.61 4.33 -0.30
CA PRO A 207 16.32 5.57 -0.03
C PRO A 207 16.39 5.88 1.46
N PRO A 208 17.35 6.71 1.89
CA PRO A 208 17.39 7.19 3.26
C PRO A 208 16.11 7.92 3.65
N ALA A 209 15.65 7.69 4.88
CA ALA A 209 14.56 8.47 5.44
C ALA A 209 14.94 9.96 5.57
N ASP A 210 13.97 10.86 5.37
CA ASP A 210 14.16 12.28 5.60
C ASP A 210 13.78 12.66 7.04
N ALA A 211 14.77 12.74 7.92
CA ALA A 211 14.57 13.05 9.34
C ALA A 211 14.01 14.45 9.62
N PHE A 212 14.04 15.34 8.64
CA PHE A 212 13.72 16.76 8.85
C PHE A 212 12.38 17.20 8.22
N VAL A 213 11.50 16.24 7.95
CA VAL A 213 10.13 16.53 7.44
C VAL A 213 9.23 17.23 8.47
N GLY A 214 9.68 17.37 9.71
CA GLY A 214 8.89 17.93 10.81
C GLY A 214 7.96 16.90 11.45
N GLY A 215 7.09 17.37 12.34
CA GLY A 215 6.02 16.54 12.94
C GLY A 215 6.39 15.83 14.23
N GLY A 216 7.65 15.51 14.51
CA GLY A 216 8.00 14.93 15.81
C GLY A 216 9.24 14.05 15.86
N ALA A 217 9.37 13.31 16.97
CA ALA A 217 10.57 12.54 17.27
C ALA A 217 10.69 11.26 16.41
N MET A 218 9.60 10.69 15.90
CA MET A 218 9.66 9.55 14.99
C MET A 218 10.40 9.91 13.70
N ALA A 219 10.08 11.10 13.12
CA ALA A 219 10.80 11.60 11.95
C ALA A 219 12.28 11.79 12.24
N LEU A 220 12.65 12.39 13.38
CA LEU A 220 14.05 12.59 13.78
C LEU A 220 14.82 11.28 13.98
N LEU A 221 14.15 10.24 14.44
CA LEU A 221 14.74 8.91 14.66
C LEU A 221 14.76 8.04 13.41
N SER A 222 14.05 8.43 12.36
CA SER A 222 13.88 7.62 11.15
C SER A 222 15.17 7.17 10.46
N PRO A 223 16.32 7.89 10.52
CA PRO A 223 17.59 7.37 10.00
C PRO A 223 18.11 6.11 10.71
N LEU A 224 17.59 5.82 11.90
CA LEU A 224 17.95 4.63 12.69
C LEU A 224 17.08 3.41 12.36
N PHE A 225 16.00 3.61 11.60
CA PHE A 225 15.11 2.51 11.23
C PHE A 225 15.80 1.55 10.26
N PRO A 226 15.56 0.25 10.39
CA PRO A 226 16.13 -0.74 9.49
C PRO A 226 15.79 -0.47 8.04
N ARG A 227 16.79 -0.49 7.16
CA ARG A 227 16.62 -0.37 5.71
C ARG A 227 17.19 -1.56 4.96
N SER A 228 17.70 -2.54 5.70
CA SER A 228 18.24 -3.77 5.10
C SER A 228 17.12 -4.49 4.36
N PRO A 229 17.37 -4.93 3.12
CA PRO A 229 16.39 -5.73 2.41
C PRO A 229 16.17 -7.07 3.12
N VAL A 230 15.01 -7.65 2.92
CA VAL A 230 14.71 -9.04 3.28
C VAL A 230 15.00 -9.95 2.09
N ASP A 231 15.24 -11.25 2.31
CA ASP A 231 15.46 -12.21 1.22
C ASP A 231 14.44 -13.36 1.27
N VAL A 232 13.36 -13.17 0.54
CA VAL A 232 12.35 -14.20 0.30
C VAL A 232 12.30 -14.63 -1.17
N GLY A 233 13.39 -14.42 -1.90
CA GLY A 233 13.46 -14.61 -3.36
C GLY A 233 12.94 -15.98 -3.84
N ARG A 234 13.12 -17.06 -3.06
CA ARG A 234 12.63 -18.41 -3.42
C ARG A 234 11.10 -18.54 -3.40
N TRP A 235 10.40 -17.74 -2.60
CA TRP A 235 8.94 -17.73 -2.48
C TRP A 235 8.27 -16.60 -3.27
N LEU A 236 9.07 -15.63 -3.74
CA LEU A 236 8.58 -14.40 -4.34
C LEU A 236 7.89 -14.67 -5.67
N LYS A 237 6.70 -14.12 -5.83
CA LYS A 237 5.85 -14.20 -7.01
C LYS A 237 5.32 -12.81 -7.37
N MET A 238 5.23 -12.56 -8.67
CA MET A 238 4.59 -11.36 -9.18
C MET A 238 3.08 -11.45 -9.02
N LEU A 239 2.45 -10.35 -8.62
CA LEU A 239 1.00 -10.22 -8.67
C LEU A 239 0.48 -10.37 -10.10
N PRO A 240 -0.67 -11.01 -10.32
CA PRO A 240 -1.24 -11.21 -11.64
C PRO A 240 -1.52 -9.90 -12.38
N PRO A 241 -1.21 -9.81 -13.69
CA PRO A 241 -1.39 -8.57 -14.46
C PRO A 241 -2.87 -8.19 -14.70
N ASP A 242 -3.80 -9.12 -14.50
CA ASP A 242 -5.24 -8.88 -14.55
C ASP A 242 -5.80 -8.21 -13.27
N ARG A 243 -4.92 -7.83 -12.35
CA ARG A 243 -5.19 -7.22 -11.05
C ARG A 243 -5.87 -8.13 -10.04
N SER A 244 -6.11 -9.40 -10.35
CA SER A 244 -6.61 -10.34 -9.35
C SER A 244 -5.61 -10.54 -8.20
N VAL A 245 -6.12 -10.75 -6.98
CA VAL A 245 -5.27 -11.06 -5.83
C VAL A 245 -5.34 -12.57 -5.58
N PRO A 246 -4.20 -13.29 -5.62
CA PRO A 246 -4.19 -14.73 -5.41
C PRO A 246 -4.84 -15.15 -4.10
N ALA A 247 -5.72 -16.13 -4.16
CA ALA A 247 -6.50 -16.66 -3.03
C ALA A 247 -7.44 -15.65 -2.33
N MET A 248 -7.71 -14.49 -2.96
CA MET A 248 -8.65 -13.48 -2.48
C MET A 248 -9.69 -13.16 -3.56
N PRO A 249 -10.66 -14.04 -3.82
CA PRO A 249 -11.66 -13.81 -4.85
C PRO A 249 -12.47 -12.54 -4.57
N GLY A 250 -12.69 -11.72 -5.60
CA GLY A 250 -13.40 -10.44 -5.51
C GLY A 250 -12.54 -9.26 -5.06
N TRP A 251 -11.24 -9.47 -4.80
CA TRP A 251 -10.28 -8.41 -4.55
C TRP A 251 -9.43 -8.12 -5.78
N GLU A 252 -9.11 -6.84 -5.95
CA GLU A 252 -8.15 -6.35 -6.95
C GLU A 252 -6.99 -5.66 -6.25
N TRP A 253 -5.77 -5.83 -6.76
CA TRP A 253 -4.66 -4.98 -6.37
C TRP A 253 -4.58 -3.74 -7.27
N LEU A 254 -4.27 -2.61 -6.67
CA LEU A 254 -4.13 -1.32 -7.30
C LEU A 254 -2.68 -0.85 -7.10
N HIS A 255 -2.00 -0.44 -8.16
CA HIS A 255 -0.68 0.17 -8.03
C HIS A 255 -0.85 1.59 -7.48
N THR A 256 -0.33 1.84 -6.30
CA THR A 256 -0.42 3.10 -5.55
C THR A 256 0.96 3.60 -5.16
N PRO A 257 1.83 3.90 -6.16
CA PRO A 257 3.21 4.31 -5.92
C PRO A 257 3.28 5.68 -5.23
N GLY A 258 4.48 5.99 -4.74
CA GLY A 258 4.83 7.26 -4.09
C GLY A 258 5.52 7.03 -2.75
N HIS A 259 4.87 6.32 -1.84
CA HIS A 259 5.49 5.85 -0.60
C HIS A 259 6.61 4.85 -0.87
N THR A 260 6.37 3.90 -1.74
CA THR A 260 7.41 3.09 -2.41
C THR A 260 7.07 2.94 -3.89
N PRO A 261 8.04 2.53 -4.75
CA PRO A 261 7.79 2.45 -6.18
C PRO A 261 6.79 1.36 -6.56
N GLY A 262 6.74 0.27 -5.81
CA GLY A 262 5.85 -0.85 -6.04
C GLY A 262 4.74 -0.97 -5.00
N HIS A 263 4.47 0.07 -4.24
CA HIS A 263 3.39 0.05 -3.27
C HIS A 263 2.06 -0.29 -3.93
N ILE A 264 1.27 -1.15 -3.28
CA ILE A 264 -0.07 -1.50 -3.72
C ILE A 264 -1.10 -1.28 -2.61
N SER A 265 -2.31 -1.00 -3.04
CA SER A 265 -3.50 -1.10 -2.20
C SER A 265 -4.38 -2.25 -2.71
N LEU A 266 -5.28 -2.77 -1.87
CA LEU A 266 -6.22 -3.81 -2.25
C LEU A 266 -7.64 -3.26 -2.18
N TRP A 267 -8.44 -3.54 -3.20
CA TRP A 267 -9.81 -3.05 -3.34
C TRP A 267 -10.81 -4.18 -3.49
N ARG A 268 -11.92 -4.10 -2.77
CA ARG A 268 -13.07 -4.98 -2.93
C ARG A 268 -14.31 -4.15 -3.25
N GLU A 269 -14.75 -4.22 -4.52
CA GLU A 269 -15.86 -3.43 -5.04
C GLU A 269 -17.19 -3.76 -4.35
N SER A 270 -17.44 -5.03 -4.02
CA SER A 270 -18.74 -5.51 -3.53
C SER A 270 -19.24 -4.82 -2.26
N ASP A 271 -18.34 -4.37 -1.40
CA ASP A 271 -18.64 -3.66 -0.16
C ASP A 271 -17.79 -2.39 0.01
N ARG A 272 -17.07 -2.00 -1.04
CA ARG A 272 -16.23 -0.80 -1.09
C ARG A 272 -15.19 -0.78 0.05
N THR A 273 -14.59 -1.94 0.31
CA THR A 273 -13.50 -2.08 1.28
C THR A 273 -12.16 -1.81 0.61
N LEU A 274 -11.39 -0.89 1.18
CA LEU A 274 -10.04 -0.53 0.77
C LEU A 274 -9.03 -0.94 1.85
N ILE A 275 -8.04 -1.76 1.50
CA ILE A 275 -6.81 -1.92 2.27
C ILE A 275 -5.78 -1.03 1.60
N ALA A 276 -5.50 0.11 2.22
CA ALA A 276 -4.73 1.18 1.59
C ALA A 276 -3.22 1.00 1.70
N GLY A 277 -2.75 0.11 2.59
CA GLY A 277 -1.33 0.11 2.99
C GLY A 277 -0.94 1.49 3.51
N ASP A 278 0.20 1.98 3.07
CA ASP A 278 0.76 3.28 3.46
C ASP A 278 0.58 4.38 2.40
N ALA A 279 -0.28 4.16 1.39
CA ALA A 279 -0.65 5.24 0.48
C ALA A 279 -1.38 6.40 1.21
N ILE A 280 -2.12 6.06 2.24
CA ILE A 280 -2.71 6.95 3.25
C ILE A 280 -2.63 6.26 4.62
N VAL A 281 -2.55 7.04 5.69
CA VAL A 281 -2.59 6.51 7.06
C VAL A 281 -3.61 7.27 7.91
N THR A 282 -4.13 6.62 8.94
CA THR A 282 -5.21 7.16 9.79
C THR A 282 -4.72 7.56 11.18
N THR A 283 -3.41 7.80 11.31
CA THR A 283 -2.77 8.41 12.49
C THR A 283 -1.45 9.05 12.09
N GLY A 284 -1.03 10.12 12.75
CA GLY A 284 0.24 10.79 12.46
C GLY A 284 1.44 9.89 12.76
N GLN A 285 2.29 9.68 11.76
CA GLN A 285 3.46 8.80 11.88
C GLN A 285 4.74 9.53 12.32
N GLU A 286 4.77 10.84 12.23
CA GLU A 286 5.93 11.66 12.61
C GLU A 286 6.06 11.84 14.13
N SER A 287 4.95 11.70 14.87
CA SER A 287 4.84 11.92 16.30
C SER A 287 4.75 10.63 17.09
N VAL A 288 5.68 10.42 18.03
CA VAL A 288 5.61 9.27 18.96
C VAL A 288 4.28 9.25 19.73
N TYR A 289 3.78 10.42 20.12
CA TYR A 289 2.51 10.53 20.84
C TYR A 289 1.32 10.03 20.00
N GLU A 290 1.23 10.45 18.73
CA GLU A 290 0.14 10.05 17.83
C GLU A 290 0.24 8.55 17.49
N VAL A 291 1.43 8.05 17.21
CA VAL A 291 1.68 6.62 16.99
C VAL A 291 1.26 5.79 18.20
N MET A 292 1.59 6.24 19.42
CA MET A 292 1.26 5.50 20.64
C MET A 292 -0.23 5.59 21.03
N THR A 293 -0.87 6.73 20.77
CA THR A 293 -2.28 6.94 21.13
C THR A 293 -3.23 6.49 20.02
N GLN A 294 -2.72 6.25 18.80
CA GLN A 294 -3.51 5.92 17.62
C GLN A 294 -4.63 6.96 17.38
N LYS A 295 -4.28 8.25 17.57
CA LYS A 295 -5.22 9.36 17.38
C LYS A 295 -5.76 9.32 15.95
N PRO A 296 -7.08 9.27 15.75
CA PRO A 296 -7.66 9.15 14.42
C PRO A 296 -7.54 10.48 13.65
N GLU A 297 -6.70 10.48 12.63
CA GLU A 297 -6.48 11.61 11.71
C GLU A 297 -6.17 11.06 10.32
N MET A 298 -6.72 11.69 9.27
CA MET A 298 -6.41 11.34 7.88
C MET A 298 -5.12 12.03 7.44
N HIS A 299 -4.14 11.25 7.02
CA HIS A 299 -2.86 11.72 6.50
C HIS A 299 -2.56 11.13 5.13
N GLY A 300 -1.70 11.78 4.36
CA GLY A 300 -0.98 11.15 3.26
C GLY A 300 -0.04 10.06 3.77
N PRO A 301 0.84 9.55 2.90
CA PRO A 301 1.82 8.54 3.30
C PRO A 301 2.81 9.08 4.35
N PRO A 302 3.45 8.21 5.18
CA PRO A 302 4.45 8.61 6.16
C PRO A 302 5.55 9.48 5.54
N ARG A 303 5.67 10.74 6.03
CA ARG A 303 6.47 11.79 5.37
C ARG A 303 7.95 11.46 5.25
N TYR A 304 8.51 10.86 6.30
CA TYR A 304 9.96 10.60 6.37
C TYR A 304 10.40 9.43 5.50
N LEU A 305 9.47 8.60 4.98
CA LEU A 305 9.76 7.44 4.12
C LEU A 305 9.17 7.58 2.70
N THR A 306 8.62 8.73 2.34
CA THR A 306 7.97 8.93 1.03
C THR A 306 8.89 9.68 0.08
N PRO A 307 9.44 9.01 -0.95
CA PRO A 307 10.42 9.59 -1.86
C PRO A 307 9.82 10.18 -3.14
N ASP A 308 8.56 9.90 -3.50
CA ASP A 308 7.91 10.45 -4.72
C ASP A 308 6.52 10.99 -4.40
N TRP A 309 6.46 12.29 -4.18
CA TRP A 309 5.24 12.98 -3.79
C TRP A 309 4.25 13.17 -4.94
N ASP A 310 4.74 13.28 -6.17
CA ASP A 310 3.88 13.37 -7.36
C ASP A 310 3.09 12.07 -7.59
N GLU A 311 3.75 10.91 -7.41
CA GLU A 311 3.09 9.62 -7.49
C GLU A 311 2.16 9.40 -6.29
N ALA A 312 2.54 9.83 -5.09
CA ALA A 312 1.71 9.74 -3.91
C ALA A 312 0.40 10.52 -4.06
N GLU A 313 0.46 11.76 -4.60
CA GLU A 313 -0.73 12.57 -4.90
C GLU A 313 -1.67 11.84 -5.87
N ARG A 314 -1.13 11.32 -6.98
CA ARG A 314 -1.92 10.55 -7.96
C ARG A 314 -2.59 9.32 -7.33
N SER A 315 -1.85 8.63 -6.48
CA SER A 315 -2.36 7.46 -5.75
C SER A 315 -3.51 7.83 -4.83
N VAL A 316 -3.37 8.89 -4.02
CA VAL A 316 -4.42 9.36 -3.11
C VAL A 316 -5.66 9.84 -3.86
N VAL A 317 -5.50 10.59 -4.96
CA VAL A 317 -6.62 11.02 -5.82
C VAL A 317 -7.36 9.81 -6.39
N MET A 318 -6.64 8.80 -6.87
CA MET A 318 -7.24 7.57 -7.37
C MET A 318 -8.00 6.83 -6.27
N LEU A 319 -7.40 6.66 -5.07
CA LEU A 319 -8.05 5.98 -3.95
C LEU A 319 -9.31 6.72 -3.48
N ALA A 320 -9.29 8.06 -3.43
CA ALA A 320 -10.46 8.86 -3.10
C ALA A 320 -11.60 8.67 -4.12
N SER A 321 -11.28 8.54 -5.40
CA SER A 321 -12.28 8.33 -6.45
C SER A 321 -13.03 7.00 -6.37
N LEU A 322 -12.54 6.03 -5.61
CA LEU A 322 -13.20 4.75 -5.36
C LEU A 322 -14.38 4.87 -4.38
N GLU A 323 -14.51 6.00 -3.67
CA GLU A 323 -15.56 6.21 -2.67
C GLU A 323 -15.62 5.10 -1.61
N PRO A 324 -14.52 4.76 -0.92
CA PRO A 324 -14.49 3.61 -0.03
C PRO A 324 -15.46 3.76 1.14
N GLU A 325 -16.10 2.65 1.54
CA GLU A 325 -16.96 2.60 2.73
C GLU A 325 -16.17 2.23 3.99
N LEU A 326 -15.17 1.35 3.83
CA LEU A 326 -14.23 0.95 4.88
C LEU A 326 -12.80 1.12 4.36
N VAL A 327 -11.95 1.77 5.14
CA VAL A 327 -10.53 1.94 4.85
C VAL A 327 -9.71 1.34 6.00
N ILE A 328 -8.81 0.42 5.64
CA ILE A 328 -7.82 -0.19 6.53
C ILE A 328 -6.45 0.24 6.03
N THR A 329 -5.70 0.92 6.86
CA THR A 329 -4.36 1.45 6.53
C THR A 329 -3.26 0.63 7.18
N GLY A 330 -2.02 0.79 6.74
CA GLY A 330 -0.87 0.20 7.44
C GLY A 330 -0.72 0.73 8.86
N HIS A 331 -1.04 1.99 9.09
CA HIS A 331 -0.94 2.64 10.40
C HIS A 331 -2.23 3.36 10.77
N GLY A 332 -2.61 3.25 12.04
CA GLY A 332 -3.79 3.86 12.59
C GLY A 332 -4.98 2.90 12.65
N GLN A 333 -6.07 3.38 13.21
CA GLN A 333 -7.30 2.62 13.32
C GLN A 333 -8.04 2.60 11.98
N PRO A 334 -8.63 1.47 11.58
CA PRO A 334 -9.50 1.43 10.42
C PRO A 334 -10.72 2.33 10.58
N VAL A 335 -11.09 3.00 9.49
CA VAL A 335 -12.12 4.05 9.48
C VAL A 335 -13.16 3.82 8.39
N ARG A 336 -14.34 4.42 8.54
CA ARG A 336 -15.46 4.24 7.62
C ARG A 336 -16.39 5.45 7.56
N GLY A 337 -17.30 5.42 6.59
CA GLY A 337 -18.44 6.31 6.54
C GLY A 337 -18.24 7.60 5.76
N GLU A 338 -19.25 8.44 5.76
CA GLU A 338 -19.30 9.64 4.93
C GLU A 338 -18.27 10.70 5.34
N HIS A 339 -18.10 10.92 6.65
CA HIS A 339 -17.15 11.90 7.15
C HIS A 339 -15.71 11.48 6.82
N MET A 340 -15.35 10.19 6.97
CA MET A 340 -14.06 9.65 6.52
C MET A 340 -13.84 9.92 5.02
N ARG A 341 -14.83 9.64 4.15
CA ARG A 341 -14.72 9.93 2.71
C ARG A 341 -14.52 11.41 2.43
N ALA A 342 -15.26 12.29 3.15
CA ALA A 342 -15.07 13.72 3.02
C ALA A 342 -13.63 14.15 3.36
N ARG A 343 -13.02 13.58 4.42
CA ARG A 343 -11.62 13.84 4.77
C ARG A 343 -10.65 13.29 3.73
N LEU A 344 -10.92 12.12 3.16
CA LEU A 344 -10.12 11.57 2.08
C LEU A 344 -10.17 12.44 0.81
N HIS A 345 -11.34 12.95 0.44
CA HIS A 345 -11.48 13.91 -0.65
C HIS A 345 -10.78 15.24 -0.37
N GLU A 346 -10.85 15.73 0.86
CA GLU A 346 -10.16 16.95 1.28
C GLU A 346 -8.63 16.77 1.19
N LEU A 347 -8.12 15.61 1.62
CA LEU A 347 -6.71 15.25 1.46
C LEU A 347 -6.33 15.22 -0.02
N ALA A 348 -7.11 14.54 -0.86
CA ALA A 348 -6.86 14.43 -2.30
C ALA A 348 -6.88 15.79 -3.01
N ALA A 349 -7.84 16.66 -2.67
CA ALA A 349 -7.99 17.98 -3.29
C ALA A 349 -6.90 18.97 -2.90
N ASN A 350 -6.30 18.80 -1.71
CA ASN A 350 -5.33 19.72 -1.14
C ASN A 350 -4.00 19.03 -0.77
N PHE A 351 -3.66 17.93 -1.46
CA PHE A 351 -2.58 17.01 -1.10
C PHE A 351 -1.25 17.73 -0.89
N SER A 352 -0.84 18.58 -1.83
CA SER A 352 0.42 19.31 -1.74
C SER A 352 0.51 20.23 -0.51
N ALA A 353 -0.62 20.79 -0.08
CA ALA A 353 -0.65 21.68 1.10
C ALA A 353 -0.69 20.92 2.43
N ILE A 354 -1.32 19.72 2.44
CA ILE A 354 -1.56 18.95 3.65
C ILE A 354 -0.43 17.94 3.90
N ALA A 355 -0.05 17.18 2.86
CA ALA A 355 0.83 16.02 3.01
C ALA A 355 2.31 16.36 2.72
N VAL A 356 2.58 17.16 1.68
CA VAL A 356 3.96 17.34 1.17
C VAL A 356 4.78 18.21 2.12
N PRO A 357 5.95 17.75 2.61
CA PRO A 357 6.82 18.53 3.46
C PRO A 357 7.54 19.60 2.63
N GLY A 358 7.21 20.88 2.85
CA GLY A 358 7.76 22.00 2.07
C GLY A 358 9.28 22.11 2.16
N GLY A 359 9.94 22.33 0.99
CA GLY A 359 11.38 22.57 0.90
C GLY A 359 12.28 21.37 1.24
N ARG A 360 11.73 20.17 1.30
CA ARG A 360 12.49 18.94 1.59
C ARG A 360 13.04 18.31 0.31
N PRO A 361 14.14 17.53 0.39
CA PRO A 361 14.80 16.96 -0.77
C PRO A 361 13.86 16.19 -1.69
N TYR A 362 13.09 15.24 -1.17
CA TYR A 362 12.18 14.41 -1.96
C TYR A 362 10.94 15.16 -2.49
N ALA A 363 10.58 16.29 -1.88
CA ALA A 363 9.54 17.17 -2.40
C ALA A 363 10.03 18.05 -3.57
N LEU A 364 11.35 18.27 -3.66
CA LEU A 364 11.98 19.06 -4.73
C LEU A 364 12.52 18.20 -5.85
N ASP A 365 13.06 17.03 -5.52
CA ASP A 365 13.68 16.08 -6.45
C ASP A 365 13.30 14.65 -6.02
N PRO A 366 12.20 14.11 -6.53
CA PRO A 366 11.72 12.78 -6.17
C PRO A 366 12.75 11.70 -6.49
N ALA A 367 12.97 10.78 -5.57
CA ALA A 367 13.77 9.59 -5.83
C ALA A 367 12.93 8.58 -6.62
N LYS A 368 13.36 8.27 -7.84
CA LYS A 368 12.67 7.35 -8.76
C LYS A 368 13.48 6.09 -8.99
N PRO A 369 12.83 4.93 -9.12
CA PRO A 369 13.54 3.71 -9.51
C PRO A 369 14.17 3.89 -10.88
N GLY A 370 15.36 3.31 -11.09
CA GLY A 370 16.03 3.33 -12.37
C GLY A 370 15.18 2.71 -13.48
N LYS A 371 15.43 3.11 -14.74
CA LYS A 371 14.65 2.68 -15.91
C LYS A 371 14.63 1.16 -16.14
N SER A 372 15.56 0.42 -15.53
CA SER A 372 15.64 -1.05 -15.61
C SER A 372 14.76 -1.77 -14.60
N GLY A 373 14.11 -1.07 -13.69
CA GLY A 373 13.36 -1.68 -12.58
C GLY A 373 14.23 -2.39 -11.53
N ASN A 374 15.52 -2.61 -11.86
CA ASN A 374 16.50 -3.26 -10.99
C ASN A 374 17.37 -2.28 -10.21
N ASP A 375 17.34 -1.00 -10.55
CA ASP A 375 18.08 0.04 -9.84
C ASP A 375 17.14 0.70 -8.83
N ALA A 376 17.06 0.08 -7.68
CA ALA A 376 16.41 0.69 -6.54
C ALA A 376 17.16 1.96 -6.17
N TYR A 377 16.58 3.09 -6.47
CA TYR A 377 16.99 4.42 -5.97
C TYR A 377 18.51 4.59 -5.77
N ARG A 378 19.23 4.84 -6.84
CA ARG A 378 20.63 5.28 -6.78
C ARG A 378 20.71 6.78 -6.65
#